data_8e0004e7983e494c191d3aff1f2b9f2d
#
_entry.id   8e0004e7983e494c191d3aff1f2b9f2d
#
_cell.length_a   1.000
_cell.length_b   1.000
_cell.length_c   1.000
_cell.angle_alpha   90.00
_cell.angle_beta   90.00
_cell.angle_gamma   90.00
#
_symmetry.space_group_name_H-M   'P 1'
#
loop_
_entity.id
_entity.type
_entity.pdbx_description
1 polymer ?
#
loop_
_entity_poly.entity_id
_entity_poly.type
_entity_poly.pdbx_seq_one_letter_code
_entity_poly.pdbx_strand_id
1 'polypeptide(L)'
;MKIINKKHLQIDFLVSKNLVPYDYAINFMEHRVNYIAKGIEKEAIWFLEHPSIYTTGRSFESKADNIDNIPIYNTGRGGKITWHGPGQRIIYFMINIKKRNNNIRQFVFNLENYIINCLEELDIIAYKKKNLIGIWTKDTNGNDAKIASLGLRVSKGVIYHGLSININCSLSYFRKIDPCGIKNSHVTSIFEIKKNIM
;
A
#
# COMPACT_ATOMS: atom_id res chain seq x y z
N MET A 1 17.41 8.56 1.19
CA MET A 1 17.04 7.13 1.02
C MET A 1 18.20 6.28 1.51
N LYS A 2 17.93 5.26 2.34
CA LYS A 2 18.95 4.31 2.80
C LYS A 2 18.73 3.00 2.05
N ILE A 3 19.81 2.41 1.50
CA ILE A 3 19.77 1.08 0.87
C ILE A 3 20.27 0.09 1.90
N ILE A 4 19.47 -0.92 2.21
CA ILE A 4 19.86 -2.03 3.08
C ILE A 4 20.26 -3.20 2.17
N ASN A 5 21.55 -3.39 1.98
CA ASN A 5 22.08 -4.48 1.16
C ASN A 5 22.23 -5.74 2.02
N LYS A 6 21.36 -6.72 1.86
CA LYS A 6 21.60 -8.09 2.31
C LYS A 6 22.27 -8.84 1.16
N LYS A 7 23.55 -9.20 1.29
CA LYS A 7 24.43 -9.75 0.25
C LYS A 7 23.88 -10.98 -0.51
N HIS A 8 22.83 -11.64 -0.03
CA HIS A 8 22.27 -12.86 -0.62
C HIS A 8 20.93 -12.64 -1.36
N LEU A 9 20.33 -11.46 -1.27
CA LEU A 9 19.06 -11.18 -1.94
C LEU A 9 19.33 -10.34 -3.20
N GLN A 10 18.81 -10.78 -4.33
CA GLN A 10 18.82 -10.01 -5.58
C GLN A 10 17.77 -8.89 -5.58
N ILE A 11 17.41 -8.39 -4.40
CA ILE A 11 16.38 -7.36 -4.16
C ILE A 11 16.99 -6.25 -3.33
N ASP A 12 16.85 -5.02 -3.78
CA ASP A 12 17.22 -3.83 -3.01
C ASP A 12 16.10 -3.46 -2.05
N PHE A 13 16.43 -3.29 -0.77
CA PHE A 13 15.53 -2.74 0.24
C PHE A 13 15.82 -1.25 0.42
N LEU A 14 14.88 -0.41 0.01
CA LEU A 14 14.99 1.04 0.05
C LEU A 14 14.16 1.57 1.21
N VAL A 15 14.69 2.51 2.00
CA VAL A 15 13.98 3.14 3.12
C VAL A 15 14.14 4.65 3.02
N SER A 16 13.03 5.37 2.95
CA SER A 16 12.98 6.83 3.06
C SER A 16 12.58 7.23 4.47
N LYS A 17 13.37 8.11 5.09
CA LYS A 17 13.07 8.64 6.43
C LYS A 17 12.09 9.81 6.39
N ASN A 18 12.16 10.61 5.34
CA ASN A 18 11.30 11.78 5.14
C ASN A 18 10.11 11.42 4.26
N LEU A 19 9.08 12.24 4.31
CA LEU A 19 7.94 12.13 3.41
C LEU A 19 8.40 12.27 1.95
N VAL A 20 7.91 11.38 1.10
CA VAL A 20 8.28 11.34 -0.32
C VAL A 20 7.14 11.92 -1.15
N PRO A 21 7.37 12.98 -1.94
CA PRO A 21 6.38 13.48 -2.88
C PRO A 21 5.90 12.38 -3.83
N TYR A 22 4.60 12.35 -4.13
CA TYR A 22 4.02 11.27 -4.91
C TYR A 22 4.56 11.21 -6.33
N ASP A 23 4.72 12.37 -6.98
CA ASP A 23 5.27 12.45 -8.35
C ASP A 23 6.68 11.90 -8.43
N TYR A 24 7.51 12.19 -7.42
CA TYR A 24 8.85 11.61 -7.34
C TYR A 24 8.78 10.09 -7.23
N ALA A 25 7.88 9.57 -6.38
CA ALA A 25 7.76 8.13 -6.17
C ALA A 25 7.30 7.39 -7.44
N ILE A 26 6.33 7.95 -8.17
CA ILE A 26 5.85 7.38 -9.44
C ILE A 26 6.97 7.37 -10.47
N ASN A 27 7.63 8.49 -10.68
CA ASN A 27 8.73 8.59 -11.65
C ASN A 27 9.85 7.59 -11.34
N PHE A 28 10.23 7.48 -10.05
CA PHE A 28 11.21 6.51 -9.60
C PHE A 28 10.78 5.06 -9.89
N MET A 29 9.53 4.70 -9.55
CA MET A 29 9.03 3.35 -9.78
C MET A 29 8.96 3.01 -11.26
N GLU A 30 8.47 3.91 -12.12
CA GLU A 30 8.34 3.69 -13.56
C GLU A 30 9.71 3.54 -14.23
N HIS A 31 10.68 4.37 -13.82
CA HIS A 31 12.06 4.21 -14.25
C HIS A 31 12.59 2.82 -13.85
N ARG A 32 12.50 2.48 -12.57
CA ARG A 32 12.99 1.21 -12.03
C ARG A 32 12.34 0.00 -12.71
N VAL A 33 11.02 0.03 -12.94
CA VAL A 33 10.27 -1.01 -13.66
C VAL A 33 10.83 -1.24 -15.06
N ASN A 34 11.15 -0.16 -15.79
CA ASN A 34 11.73 -0.26 -17.12
C ASN A 34 13.08 -0.96 -17.12
N TYR A 35 13.94 -0.65 -16.15
CA TYR A 35 15.28 -1.24 -16.05
C TYR A 35 15.26 -2.67 -15.51
N ILE A 36 14.38 -3.00 -14.57
CA ILE A 36 14.14 -4.38 -14.13
C ILE A 36 13.65 -5.26 -15.29
N ALA A 37 12.72 -4.74 -16.10
CA ALA A 37 12.18 -5.47 -17.25
C ALA A 37 13.27 -5.79 -18.30
N LYS A 38 14.29 -4.94 -18.42
CA LYS A 38 15.46 -5.12 -19.30
C LYS A 38 16.57 -5.98 -18.65
N GLY A 39 16.43 -6.33 -17.36
CA GLY A 39 17.47 -7.05 -16.62
C GLY A 39 18.69 -6.21 -16.23
N ILE A 40 18.58 -4.87 -16.30
CA ILE A 40 19.67 -3.93 -16.03
C ILE A 40 19.77 -3.63 -14.53
N GLU A 41 18.62 -3.51 -13.85
CA GLU A 41 18.58 -3.21 -12.42
C GLU A 41 17.95 -4.35 -11.61
N LYS A 42 18.32 -4.41 -10.33
CA LYS A 42 17.75 -5.34 -9.36
C LYS A 42 16.30 -4.96 -9.06
N GLU A 43 15.54 -5.97 -8.67
CA GLU A 43 14.23 -5.78 -8.04
C GLU A 43 14.35 -4.93 -6.79
N ALA A 44 13.28 -4.25 -6.39
CA ALA A 44 13.31 -3.41 -5.21
C ALA A 44 12.01 -3.46 -4.41
N ILE A 45 12.15 -3.29 -3.10
CA ILE A 45 11.06 -3.04 -2.15
C ILE A 45 11.37 -1.72 -1.45
N TRP A 46 10.44 -0.77 -1.50
CA TRP A 46 10.65 0.58 -1.00
C TRP A 46 9.66 0.93 0.10
N PHE A 47 10.18 1.22 1.29
CA PHE A 47 9.44 1.63 2.47
C PHE A 47 9.49 3.15 2.60
N LEU A 48 8.33 3.79 2.66
CA LEU A 48 8.21 5.24 2.71
C LEU A 48 6.90 5.70 3.37
N GLU A 49 6.73 7.00 3.47
CA GLU A 49 5.48 7.70 3.77
C GLU A 49 5.33 8.86 2.78
N HIS A 50 4.10 9.24 2.47
CA HIS A 50 3.79 10.40 1.63
C HIS A 50 3.32 11.60 2.45
N PRO A 51 3.41 12.84 1.93
CA PRO A 51 2.52 13.92 2.35
C PRO A 51 1.06 13.50 2.16
N SER A 52 0.12 14.23 2.80
CA SER A 52 -1.32 13.96 2.61
C SER A 52 -1.73 14.08 1.14
N ILE A 53 -2.23 12.99 0.59
CA ILE A 53 -2.72 12.87 -0.79
C ILE A 53 -3.87 11.87 -0.88
N TYR A 54 -4.71 12.04 -1.87
CA TYR A 54 -5.61 10.98 -2.33
C TYR A 54 -5.07 10.36 -3.61
N THR A 55 -5.27 9.06 -3.78
CA THR A 55 -4.97 8.36 -5.04
C THR A 55 -6.18 7.58 -5.49
N THR A 56 -6.48 7.60 -6.79
CA THR A 56 -7.51 6.76 -7.38
C THR A 56 -6.88 5.58 -8.13
N GLY A 57 -7.58 4.49 -8.25
CA GLY A 57 -7.18 3.36 -9.07
C GLY A 57 -8.05 3.22 -10.31
N ARG A 58 -7.74 2.24 -11.17
CA ARG A 58 -8.43 2.01 -12.45
C ARG A 58 -9.95 1.79 -12.35
N SER A 59 -10.46 1.42 -11.19
CA SER A 59 -11.90 1.20 -10.97
C SER A 59 -12.66 2.46 -10.55
N PHE A 60 -11.98 3.60 -10.47
CA PHE A 60 -12.55 4.88 -10.10
C PHE A 60 -11.60 6.00 -10.52
N GLU A 61 -12.05 6.90 -11.37
CA GLU A 61 -11.34 8.11 -11.76
C GLU A 61 -12.06 9.32 -11.17
N SER A 62 -11.32 10.20 -10.51
CA SER A 62 -11.86 11.46 -10.00
C SER A 62 -11.77 12.53 -11.08
N LYS A 63 -12.86 13.32 -11.21
CA LYS A 63 -12.88 14.55 -12.00
C LYS A 63 -12.39 15.77 -11.19
N ALA A 64 -12.36 15.65 -9.87
CA ALA A 64 -11.85 16.69 -8.98
C ALA A 64 -10.33 16.53 -8.81
N ASP A 65 -9.63 17.65 -8.69
CA ASP A 65 -8.18 17.70 -8.50
C ASP A 65 -7.78 17.63 -7.03
N ASN A 66 -8.72 17.88 -6.12
CA ASN A 66 -8.47 17.85 -4.67
C ASN A 66 -9.74 17.54 -3.87
N ILE A 67 -9.55 17.15 -2.61
CA ILE A 67 -10.58 17.10 -1.54
C ILE A 67 -10.02 17.91 -0.38
N ASP A 68 -10.69 19.00 0.02
CA ASP A 68 -10.25 19.89 1.11
C ASP A 68 -8.78 20.35 0.97
N ASN A 69 -8.41 20.81 -0.20
CA ASN A 69 -7.06 21.23 -0.57
C ASN A 69 -5.99 20.11 -0.54
N ILE A 70 -6.38 18.85 -0.39
CA ILE A 70 -5.48 17.70 -0.50
C ILE A 70 -5.55 17.18 -1.93
N PRO A 71 -4.42 17.12 -2.66
CA PRO A 71 -4.42 16.75 -4.07
C PRO A 71 -4.87 15.31 -4.31
N ILE A 72 -5.52 15.09 -5.45
CA ILE A 72 -5.94 13.77 -5.95
C ILE A 72 -5.06 13.40 -7.15
N TYR A 73 -4.44 12.22 -7.08
CA TYR A 73 -3.67 11.66 -8.18
C TYR A 73 -4.46 10.52 -8.83
N ASN A 74 -4.82 10.67 -10.10
CA ASN A 74 -5.37 9.57 -10.88
C ASN A 74 -4.26 8.61 -11.29
N THR A 75 -4.33 7.36 -10.86
CA THR A 75 -3.26 6.37 -11.03
C THR A 75 -3.73 5.13 -11.76
N GLY A 76 -2.78 4.36 -12.27
CA GLY A 76 -3.10 3.09 -12.92
C GLY A 76 -3.08 1.86 -11.99
N ARG A 77 -2.98 2.03 -10.65
CA ARG A 77 -3.02 0.93 -9.70
C ARG A 77 -4.39 0.23 -9.64
N GLY A 78 -4.44 -0.95 -9.05
CA GLY A 78 -5.71 -1.60 -8.75
C GLY A 78 -6.51 -0.86 -7.67
N GLY A 79 -7.82 -1.12 -7.62
CA GLY A 79 -8.73 -0.58 -6.61
C GLY A 79 -9.33 0.78 -6.95
N LYS A 80 -9.97 1.38 -5.95
CA LYS A 80 -10.69 2.66 -6.01
C LYS A 80 -9.88 3.78 -5.34
N ILE A 81 -10.57 4.81 -4.85
CA ILE A 81 -9.94 5.93 -4.12
C ILE A 81 -9.44 5.48 -2.75
N THR A 82 -8.30 6.01 -2.34
CA THR A 82 -7.75 5.88 -0.98
C THR A 82 -6.98 7.14 -0.61
N TRP A 83 -6.69 7.30 0.67
CA TRP A 83 -5.82 8.34 1.18
C TRP A 83 -4.47 7.78 1.59
N HIS A 84 -3.41 8.60 1.45
CA HIS A 84 -2.07 8.36 1.97
C HIS A 84 -1.60 9.62 2.71
N GLY A 85 -0.80 9.43 3.76
CA GLY A 85 -0.24 10.55 4.51
C GLY A 85 0.66 10.12 5.66
N PRO A 86 1.14 11.09 6.48
CA PRO A 86 2.02 10.82 7.60
C PRO A 86 1.42 9.81 8.58
N GLY A 87 2.28 8.91 9.10
CA GLY A 87 1.87 7.82 9.98
C GLY A 87 1.26 6.61 9.27
N GLN A 88 1.15 6.64 7.93
CA GLN A 88 0.78 5.49 7.13
C GLN A 88 2.02 4.93 6.43
N ARG A 89 2.41 3.70 6.73
CA ARG A 89 3.54 3.04 6.05
C ARG A 89 3.13 2.57 4.67
N ILE A 90 3.83 3.06 3.67
CA ILE A 90 3.73 2.61 2.28
C ILE A 90 4.86 1.62 2.00
N ILE A 91 4.55 0.54 1.30
CA ILE A 91 5.53 -0.43 0.81
C ILE A 91 5.29 -0.61 -0.68
N TYR A 92 6.18 -0.05 -1.49
CA TYR A 92 6.16 -0.23 -2.94
C TYR A 92 7.04 -1.40 -3.34
N PHE A 93 6.53 -2.21 -4.25
CA PHE A 93 7.21 -3.34 -4.85
C PHE A 93 7.62 -2.98 -6.27
N MET A 94 8.78 -3.38 -6.70
CA MET A 94 9.23 -3.37 -8.09
C MET A 94 9.82 -4.76 -8.35
N ILE A 95 8.93 -5.72 -8.67
CA ILE A 95 9.22 -7.15 -8.65
C ILE A 95 8.87 -7.78 -10.00
N ASN A 96 9.83 -8.47 -10.61
CA ASN A 96 9.63 -9.18 -11.86
C ASN A 96 8.82 -10.47 -11.64
N ILE A 97 7.53 -10.43 -12.00
CA ILE A 97 6.62 -11.56 -11.78
C ILE A 97 6.90 -12.74 -12.75
N LYS A 98 7.58 -12.49 -13.88
CA LYS A 98 7.96 -13.54 -14.81
C LYS A 98 8.91 -14.55 -14.17
N LYS A 99 9.76 -14.09 -13.25
CA LYS A 99 10.65 -14.95 -12.44
C LYS A 99 9.89 -15.77 -11.39
N ARG A 100 8.57 -15.56 -11.26
CA ARG A 100 7.66 -16.16 -10.25
C ARG A 100 6.43 -16.75 -10.92
N ASN A 101 6.62 -17.44 -12.04
CA ASN A 101 5.59 -18.15 -12.81
C ASN A 101 4.41 -17.25 -13.26
N ASN A 102 4.60 -15.95 -13.37
CA ASN A 102 3.56 -14.96 -13.72
C ASN A 102 2.30 -15.01 -12.83
N ASN A 103 2.38 -15.59 -11.65
CA ASN A 103 1.21 -15.80 -10.79
C ASN A 103 0.97 -14.60 -9.87
N ILE A 104 0.30 -13.57 -10.37
CA ILE A 104 -0.05 -12.36 -9.63
C ILE A 104 -0.98 -12.67 -8.45
N ARG A 105 -1.93 -13.61 -8.63
CA ARG A 105 -2.86 -14.00 -7.57
C ARG A 105 -2.12 -14.62 -6.39
N GLN A 106 -1.17 -15.49 -6.66
CA GLN A 106 -0.33 -16.10 -5.62
C GLN A 106 0.55 -15.05 -4.93
N PHE A 107 1.09 -14.08 -5.69
CA PHE A 107 1.86 -12.99 -5.12
C PHE A 107 1.01 -12.16 -4.14
N VAL A 108 -0.20 -11.76 -4.53
CA VAL A 108 -1.13 -11.02 -3.66
C VAL A 108 -1.48 -11.86 -2.43
N PHE A 109 -1.82 -13.13 -2.60
CA PHE A 109 -2.16 -14.04 -1.50
C PHE A 109 -1.02 -14.15 -0.48
N ASN A 110 0.22 -14.34 -0.94
CA ASN A 110 1.39 -14.42 -0.08
C ASN A 110 1.65 -13.10 0.65
N LEU A 111 1.47 -11.97 -0.04
CA LEU A 111 1.64 -10.65 0.54
C LEU A 111 0.60 -10.37 1.64
N GLU A 112 -0.65 -10.71 1.39
CA GLU A 112 -1.71 -10.59 2.41
C GLU A 112 -1.41 -11.44 3.64
N ASN A 113 -1.00 -12.71 3.46
CA ASN A 113 -0.62 -13.57 4.59
C ASN A 113 0.59 -13.02 5.35
N TYR A 114 1.59 -12.49 4.64
CA TYR A 114 2.75 -11.88 5.29
C TYR A 114 2.36 -10.71 6.20
N ILE A 115 1.46 -9.83 5.73
CA ILE A 115 0.99 -8.71 6.54
C ILE A 115 0.14 -9.19 7.73
N ILE A 116 -0.68 -10.21 7.55
CA ILE A 116 -1.45 -10.82 8.66
C ILE A 116 -0.50 -11.33 9.75
N ASN A 117 0.54 -12.10 9.37
CA ASN A 117 1.53 -12.60 10.32
C ASN A 117 2.28 -11.46 11.04
N CYS A 118 2.65 -10.39 10.31
CA CYS A 118 3.27 -9.21 10.94
C CYS A 118 2.35 -8.51 11.95
N LEU A 119 1.04 -8.49 11.70
CA LEU A 119 0.06 -7.92 12.64
C LEU A 119 -0.17 -8.85 13.84
N GLU A 120 -0.13 -10.17 13.64
CA GLU A 120 -0.20 -11.15 14.70
C GLU A 120 0.98 -11.04 15.69
N GLU A 121 2.19 -10.78 15.19
CA GLU A 121 3.36 -10.48 16.04
C GLU A 121 3.16 -9.22 16.93
N LEU A 122 2.20 -8.38 16.59
CA LEU A 122 1.76 -7.24 17.38
C LEU A 122 0.47 -7.53 18.16
N ASP A 123 0.06 -8.79 18.34
CA ASP A 123 -1.20 -9.24 18.96
C ASP A 123 -2.45 -8.62 18.32
N ILE A 124 -2.42 -8.37 17.03
CA ILE A 124 -3.57 -7.87 16.26
C ILE A 124 -4.10 -9.02 15.39
N ILE A 125 -5.28 -9.53 15.72
CA ILE A 125 -5.95 -10.57 14.92
C ILE A 125 -6.44 -9.92 13.63
N ALA A 126 -5.83 -10.30 12.50
CA ALA A 126 -6.15 -9.77 11.19
C ALA A 126 -6.54 -10.88 10.21
N TYR A 127 -7.35 -10.55 9.20
CA TYR A 127 -7.91 -11.51 8.28
C TYR A 127 -8.22 -10.90 6.91
N LYS A 128 -8.45 -11.79 5.93
CA LYS A 128 -8.92 -11.43 4.58
C LYS A 128 -10.45 -11.54 4.54
N LYS A 129 -11.09 -10.65 3.78
CA LYS A 129 -12.52 -10.73 3.49
C LYS A 129 -12.76 -11.17 2.05
N LYS A 130 -13.69 -12.07 1.82
CA LYS A 130 -14.05 -12.51 0.47
C LYS A 130 -14.50 -11.33 -0.39
N ASN A 131 -13.93 -11.20 -1.57
CA ASN A 131 -14.22 -10.13 -2.56
C ASN A 131 -13.82 -8.70 -2.13
N LEU A 132 -13.11 -8.53 -1.01
CA LEU A 132 -12.67 -7.24 -0.50
C LEU A 132 -11.16 -7.24 -0.29
N ILE A 133 -10.41 -6.82 -1.31
CA ILE A 133 -8.94 -6.76 -1.25
C ILE A 133 -8.49 -5.83 -0.11
N GLY A 134 -7.52 -6.30 0.67
CA GLY A 134 -6.96 -5.61 1.81
C GLY A 134 -7.00 -6.46 3.07
N ILE A 135 -6.40 -5.97 4.14
CA ILE A 135 -6.33 -6.65 5.43
C ILE A 135 -7.31 -5.98 6.39
N TRP A 136 -8.07 -6.81 7.06
CA TRP A 136 -9.14 -6.41 7.96
C TRP A 136 -8.88 -6.92 9.36
N THR A 137 -9.43 -6.22 10.33
CA THR A 137 -9.41 -6.59 11.76
C THR A 137 -10.68 -6.08 12.41
N LYS A 138 -10.86 -6.33 13.69
CA LYS A 138 -11.91 -5.68 14.49
C LYS A 138 -11.41 -4.33 15.00
N ASP A 139 -12.25 -3.29 14.87
CA ASP A 139 -12.01 -2.01 15.54
C ASP A 139 -12.35 -2.10 17.04
N THR A 140 -12.17 -1.04 17.76
CA THR A 140 -12.43 -0.95 19.21
C THR A 140 -13.91 -1.17 19.59
N ASN A 141 -14.82 -1.08 18.63
CA ASN A 141 -16.26 -1.32 18.81
C ASN A 141 -16.67 -2.73 18.32
N GLY A 142 -15.72 -3.56 17.90
CA GLY A 142 -15.98 -4.90 17.36
C GLY A 142 -16.43 -4.93 15.89
N ASN A 143 -16.43 -3.80 15.18
CA ASN A 143 -16.78 -3.77 13.77
C ASN A 143 -15.59 -4.19 12.89
N ASP A 144 -15.89 -4.75 11.72
CA ASP A 144 -14.87 -5.03 10.72
C ASP A 144 -14.31 -3.72 10.16
N ALA A 145 -13.02 -3.49 10.35
CA ALA A 145 -12.31 -2.31 9.89
C ALA A 145 -11.06 -2.66 9.08
N LYS A 146 -10.80 -1.89 8.04
CA LYS A 146 -9.63 -2.10 7.20
C LYS A 146 -8.40 -1.45 7.83
N ILE A 147 -7.34 -2.25 8.05
CA ILE A 147 -6.06 -1.80 8.61
C ILE A 147 -4.97 -1.63 7.54
N ALA A 148 -5.06 -2.39 6.43
CA ALA A 148 -4.13 -2.26 5.31
C ALA A 148 -4.84 -2.36 3.97
N SER A 149 -4.38 -1.59 3.00
CA SER A 149 -4.90 -1.55 1.63
C SER A 149 -3.84 -2.04 0.64
N LEU A 150 -4.27 -2.75 -0.41
CA LEU A 150 -3.41 -3.23 -1.48
C LEU A 150 -3.90 -2.68 -2.83
N GLY A 151 -2.94 -2.19 -3.63
CA GLY A 151 -3.21 -1.71 -4.97
C GLY A 151 -1.98 -1.88 -5.87
N LEU A 152 -1.89 -3.00 -6.56
CA LEU A 152 -0.79 -3.33 -7.44
C LEU A 152 -1.10 -2.99 -8.90
N ARG A 153 -0.06 -2.77 -9.67
CA ARG A 153 -0.10 -2.67 -11.13
C ARG A 153 1.01 -3.53 -11.73
N VAL A 154 0.79 -4.02 -12.94
CA VAL A 154 1.82 -4.76 -13.70
C VAL A 154 2.11 -4.01 -14.99
N SER A 155 3.38 -3.79 -15.25
CA SER A 155 3.89 -3.27 -16.52
C SER A 155 5.11 -4.04 -16.95
N LYS A 156 5.18 -4.44 -18.21
CA LYS A 156 6.33 -5.17 -18.80
C LYS A 156 6.72 -6.46 -18.04
N GLY A 157 5.75 -7.05 -17.32
CA GLY A 157 5.99 -8.22 -16.46
C GLY A 157 6.61 -7.90 -15.10
N VAL A 158 6.63 -6.62 -14.70
CA VAL A 158 7.07 -6.17 -13.38
C VAL A 158 5.87 -5.65 -12.60
N ILE A 159 5.66 -6.14 -11.39
CA ILE A 159 4.70 -5.59 -10.43
C ILE A 159 5.27 -4.29 -9.86
N TYR A 160 4.44 -3.26 -9.75
CA TYR A 160 4.76 -2.02 -9.04
C TYR A 160 3.55 -1.41 -8.33
N HIS A 161 3.70 -0.27 -7.65
CA HIS A 161 2.87 0.13 -6.52
C HIS A 161 2.97 -0.88 -5.38
N GLY A 162 1.94 -1.01 -4.55
CA GLY A 162 2.10 -1.86 -3.38
C GLY A 162 0.94 -1.86 -2.41
N LEU A 163 1.29 -1.69 -1.16
CA LEU A 163 0.35 -1.67 -0.05
C LEU A 163 0.59 -0.48 0.89
N SER A 164 -0.43 -0.16 1.66
CA SER A 164 -0.34 0.78 2.76
C SER A 164 -0.85 0.15 4.05
N ILE A 165 -0.16 0.40 5.16
CA ILE A 165 -0.55 -0.03 6.51
C ILE A 165 -0.78 1.20 7.35
N ASN A 166 -1.95 1.31 7.96
CA ASN A 166 -2.27 2.38 8.88
C ASN A 166 -1.59 2.12 10.23
N ILE A 167 -0.52 2.85 10.53
CA ILE A 167 0.21 2.69 11.81
C ILE A 167 -0.31 3.67 12.85
N ASN A 168 -0.09 4.97 12.63
CA ASN A 168 -0.53 6.04 13.53
C ASN A 168 -0.94 7.26 12.71
N CYS A 169 -1.69 7.04 11.64
CA CYS A 169 -2.16 8.09 10.75
C CYS A 169 -3.55 8.61 11.17
N SER A 170 -3.87 9.82 10.76
CA SER A 170 -5.22 10.35 10.94
C SER A 170 -6.23 9.59 10.08
N LEU A 171 -7.24 8.99 10.71
CA LEU A 171 -8.31 8.25 10.03
C LEU A 171 -9.43 9.17 9.51
N SER A 172 -9.43 10.47 9.87
CA SER A 172 -10.45 11.44 9.46
C SER A 172 -10.54 11.61 7.94
N TYR A 173 -9.44 11.47 7.25
CA TYR A 173 -9.36 11.59 5.79
C TYR A 173 -10.11 10.48 5.05
N PHE A 174 -10.17 9.28 5.62
CA PHE A 174 -10.92 8.16 5.05
C PHE A 174 -12.45 8.35 5.12
N ARG A 175 -12.94 9.16 6.08
CA ARG A 175 -14.37 9.46 6.20
C ARG A 175 -14.89 10.35 5.05
N LYS A 176 -14.00 10.99 4.30
CA LYS A 176 -14.33 11.88 3.16
C LYS A 176 -14.46 11.14 1.84
N ILE A 177 -14.16 9.85 1.84
CA ILE A 177 -14.17 9.00 0.65
C ILE A 177 -14.87 7.68 0.97
N ASP A 178 -15.28 6.95 -0.06
CA ASP A 178 -15.74 5.57 0.05
C ASP A 178 -14.59 4.61 -0.30
N PRO A 179 -13.69 4.27 0.66
CA PRO A 179 -12.60 3.36 0.38
C PRO A 179 -13.20 2.00 -0.02
N CYS A 180 -12.70 1.42 -1.11
CA CYS A 180 -13.24 0.19 -1.69
C CYS A 180 -14.66 0.30 -2.28
N GLY A 181 -15.26 1.49 -2.31
CA GLY A 181 -16.63 1.73 -2.80
C GLY A 181 -17.71 1.11 -1.91
N ILE A 182 -17.41 0.88 -0.66
CA ILE A 182 -18.38 0.46 0.36
C ILE A 182 -18.70 1.70 1.19
N LYS A 183 -19.95 2.14 1.11
CA LYS A 183 -20.44 3.21 1.98
C LYS A 183 -20.26 2.80 3.45
N ASN A 184 -19.77 3.74 4.26
CA ASN A 184 -19.52 3.52 5.69
C ASN A 184 -18.53 2.39 6.02
N SER A 185 -17.54 2.11 5.14
CA SER A 185 -16.51 1.15 5.49
C SER A 185 -15.63 1.70 6.61
N HIS A 186 -15.54 0.96 7.71
CA HIS A 186 -14.65 1.31 8.80
C HIS A 186 -13.19 1.12 8.42
N VAL A 187 -12.36 2.06 8.83
CA VAL A 187 -10.89 2.01 8.70
C VAL A 187 -10.30 2.18 10.10
N THR A 188 -9.25 1.45 10.40
CA THR A 188 -8.56 1.53 11.68
C THR A 188 -7.06 1.61 11.49
N SER A 189 -6.29 1.76 12.57
CA SER A 189 -4.84 1.76 12.60
C SER A 189 -4.31 0.91 13.74
N ILE A 190 -3.04 0.52 13.66
CA ILE A 190 -2.36 -0.19 14.74
C ILE A 190 -2.47 0.59 16.05
N PHE A 191 -2.25 1.90 16.00
CA PHE A 191 -2.31 2.77 17.17
C PHE A 191 -3.71 2.79 17.82
N GLU A 192 -4.77 2.93 17.03
CA GLU A 192 -6.15 2.93 17.53
C GLU A 192 -6.50 1.62 18.27
N ILE A 193 -6.05 0.49 17.73
CA ILE A 193 -6.31 -0.82 18.35
C ILE A 193 -5.49 -0.96 19.65
N LYS A 194 -4.20 -0.64 19.62
CA LYS A 194 -3.30 -0.84 20.76
C LYS A 194 -3.54 0.13 21.91
N LYS A 195 -3.98 1.36 21.63
CA LYS A 195 -4.29 2.36 22.65
C LYS A 195 -5.34 1.90 23.67
N ASN A 196 -6.22 0.98 23.27
CA ASN A 196 -7.27 0.47 24.14
C ASN A 196 -6.92 -0.88 24.80
N ILE A 197 -5.69 -1.39 24.57
CA ILE A 197 -5.18 -2.62 25.20
C ILE A 197 -4.18 -2.26 26.31
N MET A 198 -3.66 -1.04 26.34
CA MET A 198 -2.86 -0.46 27.43
C MET A 198 -3.77 0.33 28.38
#